data_8f31f4385b1991212d2d0c4b4e02ff94
#
_entry.id   8f31f4385b1991212d2d0c4b4e02ff94
#
_cell.length_a   1.000
_cell.length_b   1.000
_cell.length_c   1.000
_cell.angle_alpha   90.00
_cell.angle_beta   90.00
_cell.angle_gamma   90.00
#
_symmetry.space_group_name_H-M   'P 1'
#
loop_
_entity.id
_entity.type
_entity.pdbx_description
1 polymer ?
#
loop_
_entity_poly.entity_id
_entity_poly.type
_entity_poly.pdbx_seq_one_letter_code
_entity_poly.pdbx_strand_id
1 'polypeptide(L)'
;KQEILDRIIARMGELDQERAKAYQMPDAESDGFAEAYRNTPAEKIRTYSVAQFRHWTEDGFSARFRKLLTLEQYRDPAFATLYQNYLASGPVAYMAEIFRTMTDSNESAMQLALEFYGPIYLLYSIYDGTEDKEAVIQQLQTHIDCFIRRMEQTQREEGKA
;
A
#
# COMPACT_ATOMS: atom_id res chain seq x y z
N LYS A 1 -26.95 8.98 -5.99
CA LYS A 1 -25.53 9.33 -5.80
C LYS A 1 -24.88 8.33 -4.85
N GLN A 2 -25.45 8.05 -3.69
CA GLN A 2 -24.93 7.09 -2.72
C GLN A 2 -24.80 5.68 -3.31
N GLU A 3 -25.83 5.17 -3.96
CA GLU A 3 -25.81 3.84 -4.58
C GLU A 3 -24.66 3.66 -5.61
N ILE A 4 -24.34 4.71 -6.36
CA ILE A 4 -23.21 4.66 -7.32
C ILE A 4 -21.88 4.56 -6.55
N LEU A 5 -21.74 5.33 -5.47
CA LEU A 5 -20.54 5.28 -4.64
C LEU A 5 -20.36 3.91 -3.98
N ASP A 6 -21.45 3.33 -3.45
CA ASP A 6 -21.42 2.00 -2.84
C ASP A 6 -20.99 0.91 -3.85
N ARG A 7 -21.47 0.99 -5.10
CA ARG A 7 -21.03 0.09 -6.18
C ARG A 7 -19.55 0.27 -6.55
N ILE A 8 -19.04 1.51 -6.54
CA ILE A 8 -17.63 1.78 -6.78
C ILE A 8 -16.78 1.16 -5.68
N ILE A 9 -17.17 1.34 -4.41
CA ILE A 9 -16.49 0.78 -3.25
C ILE A 9 -16.48 -0.76 -3.31
N ALA A 10 -17.63 -1.38 -3.59
CA ALA A 10 -17.74 -2.83 -3.75
C ALA A 10 -16.79 -3.33 -4.86
N ARG A 11 -16.76 -2.66 -6.01
CA ARG A 11 -15.87 -3.04 -7.12
C ARG A 11 -14.39 -2.88 -6.76
N MET A 12 -14.00 -1.86 -6.01
CA MET A 12 -12.64 -1.70 -5.51
C MET A 12 -12.24 -2.87 -4.61
N GLY A 13 -13.12 -3.25 -3.67
CA GLY A 13 -12.89 -4.40 -2.80
C GLY A 13 -12.70 -5.71 -3.56
N GLU A 14 -13.54 -5.98 -4.58
CA GLU A 14 -13.40 -7.14 -5.46
C GLU A 14 -12.03 -7.15 -6.16
N LEU A 15 -11.63 -6.03 -6.76
CA LEU A 15 -10.35 -5.90 -7.46
C LEU A 15 -9.15 -6.10 -6.52
N ASP A 16 -9.22 -5.61 -5.28
CA ASP A 16 -8.18 -5.81 -4.28
C ASP A 16 -8.06 -7.29 -3.88
N GLN A 17 -9.19 -7.97 -3.64
CA GLN A 17 -9.21 -9.40 -3.34
C GLN A 17 -8.72 -10.26 -4.51
N GLU A 18 -9.17 -9.98 -5.74
CA GLU A 18 -8.73 -10.67 -6.95
C GLU A 18 -7.20 -10.58 -7.09
N ARG A 19 -6.64 -9.40 -6.87
CA ARG A 19 -5.20 -9.16 -6.98
C ARG A 19 -4.41 -9.85 -5.86
N ALA A 20 -4.85 -9.76 -4.61
CA ALA A 20 -4.23 -10.46 -3.50
C ALA A 20 -4.18 -11.99 -3.75
N LYS A 21 -5.28 -12.56 -4.25
CA LYS A 21 -5.34 -13.97 -4.65
C LYS A 21 -4.40 -14.31 -5.80
N ALA A 22 -4.36 -13.47 -6.85
CA ALA A 22 -3.49 -13.69 -8.01
C ALA A 22 -2.00 -13.72 -7.63
N TYR A 23 -1.60 -12.93 -6.67
CA TYR A 23 -0.25 -12.89 -6.13
C TYR A 23 -0.04 -13.81 -4.91
N GLN A 24 -1.07 -14.56 -4.51
CA GLN A 24 -1.05 -15.44 -3.34
C GLN A 24 -0.58 -14.70 -2.07
N MET A 25 -1.04 -13.50 -1.89
CA MET A 25 -0.74 -12.69 -0.70
C MET A 25 -1.67 -13.08 0.45
N PRO A 26 -1.24 -12.88 1.71
CA PRO A 26 -2.10 -13.10 2.86
C PRO A 26 -3.40 -12.30 2.75
N ASP A 27 -4.50 -12.93 3.13
CA ASP A 27 -5.81 -12.29 3.16
C ASP A 27 -5.88 -11.32 4.35
N ALA A 28 -6.09 -10.04 4.04
CA ALA A 28 -6.14 -8.96 5.02
C ALA A 28 -7.29 -9.11 6.04
N GLU A 29 -8.34 -9.85 5.69
CA GLU A 29 -9.49 -10.12 6.56
C GLU A 29 -9.30 -11.37 7.43
N SER A 30 -8.22 -12.14 7.22
CA SER A 30 -7.94 -13.35 7.99
C SER A 30 -7.28 -13.04 9.33
N ASP A 31 -7.65 -13.81 10.36
CA ASP A 31 -6.91 -13.80 11.62
C ASP A 31 -5.45 -14.19 11.36
N GLY A 32 -4.50 -13.39 11.88
CA GLY A 32 -3.07 -13.67 11.74
C GLY A 32 -2.46 -13.25 10.40
N PHE A 33 -3.13 -12.40 9.60
CA PHE A 33 -2.58 -11.91 8.34
C PHE A 33 -1.20 -11.24 8.50
N ALA A 34 -0.98 -10.51 9.59
CA ALA A 34 0.28 -9.82 9.85
C ALA A 34 1.46 -10.81 10.02
N GLU A 35 1.23 -11.92 10.74
CA GLU A 35 2.24 -12.99 10.88
C GLU A 35 2.47 -13.72 9.55
N ALA A 36 1.43 -13.91 8.75
CA ALA A 36 1.55 -14.46 7.41
C ALA A 36 2.40 -13.57 6.49
N TYR A 37 2.28 -12.24 6.61
CA TYR A 37 3.15 -11.30 5.90
C TYR A 37 4.61 -11.40 6.34
N ARG A 38 4.87 -11.52 7.64
CA ARG A 38 6.22 -11.71 8.17
C ARG A 38 6.92 -12.92 7.55
N ASN A 39 6.17 -13.98 7.27
CA ASN A 39 6.66 -15.21 6.65
C ASN A 39 6.63 -15.19 5.11
N THR A 40 6.17 -14.11 4.49
CA THR A 40 6.10 -13.96 3.04
C THR A 40 7.48 -13.61 2.48
N PRO A 41 7.96 -14.30 1.41
CA PRO A 41 9.24 -14.00 0.80
C PRO A 41 9.32 -12.55 0.31
N ALA A 42 10.46 -11.88 0.52
CA ALA A 42 10.71 -10.49 0.14
C ALA A 42 10.43 -10.21 -1.35
N GLU A 43 10.84 -11.14 -2.23
CA GLU A 43 10.56 -11.04 -3.68
C GLU A 43 9.07 -10.98 -4.01
N LYS A 44 8.25 -11.71 -3.27
CA LYS A 44 6.81 -11.72 -3.42
C LYS A 44 6.19 -10.40 -2.97
N ILE A 45 6.67 -9.85 -1.85
CA ILE A 45 6.27 -8.53 -1.35
C ILE A 45 6.63 -7.45 -2.38
N ARG A 46 7.85 -7.49 -2.93
CA ARG A 46 8.30 -6.57 -3.98
C ARG A 46 7.37 -6.62 -5.19
N THR A 47 7.18 -7.80 -5.75
CA THR A 47 6.36 -8.00 -6.95
C THR A 47 4.93 -7.52 -6.74
N TYR A 48 4.34 -7.85 -5.60
CA TYR A 48 3.00 -7.42 -5.24
C TYR A 48 2.90 -5.90 -5.05
N SER A 49 3.86 -5.27 -4.38
CA SER A 49 3.87 -3.82 -4.16
C SER A 49 3.94 -3.04 -5.49
N VAL A 50 4.73 -3.52 -6.45
CA VAL A 50 4.78 -2.94 -7.79
C VAL A 50 3.45 -3.14 -8.52
N ALA A 51 2.87 -4.32 -8.45
CA ALA A 51 1.56 -4.60 -9.05
C ALA A 51 0.44 -3.74 -8.44
N GLN A 52 0.47 -3.50 -7.12
CA GLN A 52 -0.46 -2.59 -6.44
C GLN A 52 -0.31 -1.15 -6.97
N PHE A 53 0.93 -0.66 -7.09
CA PHE A 53 1.17 0.67 -7.61
C PHE A 53 0.67 0.83 -9.06
N ARG A 54 0.99 -0.14 -9.93
CA ARG A 54 0.50 -0.16 -11.32
C ARG A 54 -1.03 -0.21 -11.39
N HIS A 55 -1.67 -0.98 -10.53
CA HIS A 55 -3.12 -0.98 -10.44
C HIS A 55 -3.71 0.41 -10.13
N TRP A 56 -3.14 1.10 -9.15
CA TRP A 56 -3.58 2.43 -8.77
C TRP A 56 -3.20 3.55 -9.76
N THR A 57 -2.31 3.27 -10.71
CA THR A 57 -1.82 4.26 -11.69
C THR A 57 -2.23 3.96 -13.13
N GLU A 58 -2.31 2.69 -13.52
CA GLU A 58 -2.52 2.24 -14.90
C GLU A 58 -3.92 1.69 -15.15
N ASP A 59 -4.55 1.02 -14.15
CA ASP A 59 -5.91 0.52 -14.30
C ASP A 59 -6.90 1.67 -14.45
N GLY A 60 -7.67 1.61 -15.55
CA GLY A 60 -8.53 2.73 -15.93
C GLY A 60 -9.64 3.05 -14.91
N PHE A 61 -10.07 2.08 -14.11
CA PHE A 61 -11.07 2.30 -13.06
C PHE A 61 -10.40 2.82 -11.77
N SER A 62 -9.39 2.11 -11.29
CA SER A 62 -8.73 2.42 -10.01
C SER A 62 -7.94 3.73 -10.06
N ALA A 63 -7.26 4.02 -11.18
CA ALA A 63 -6.56 5.28 -11.37
C ALA A 63 -7.52 6.49 -11.36
N ARG A 64 -8.70 6.37 -12.00
CA ARG A 64 -9.72 7.41 -11.97
C ARG A 64 -10.33 7.56 -10.58
N PHE A 65 -10.57 6.47 -9.88
CA PHE A 65 -11.06 6.51 -8.50
C PHE A 65 -10.07 7.21 -7.57
N ARG A 66 -8.79 6.87 -7.64
CA ARG A 66 -7.73 7.55 -6.87
C ARG A 66 -7.73 9.07 -7.13
N LYS A 67 -7.75 9.48 -8.40
CA LYS A 67 -7.78 10.91 -8.79
C LYS A 67 -9.05 11.61 -8.30
N LEU A 68 -10.19 10.94 -8.41
CA LEU A 68 -11.46 11.46 -7.90
C LEU A 68 -11.39 11.72 -6.39
N LEU A 69 -10.91 10.75 -5.61
CA LEU A 69 -10.73 10.91 -4.16
C LEU A 69 -9.82 12.08 -3.83
N THR A 70 -8.70 12.21 -4.55
CA THR A 70 -7.73 13.30 -4.37
C THR A 70 -8.36 14.67 -4.60
N LEU A 71 -9.23 14.81 -5.60
CA LEU A 71 -9.88 16.08 -5.94
C LEU A 71 -11.06 16.42 -5.00
N GLU A 72 -11.86 15.42 -4.63
CA GLU A 72 -13.12 15.64 -3.93
C GLU A 72 -13.00 15.62 -2.40
N GLN A 73 -11.87 15.17 -1.83
CA GLN A 73 -11.68 15.09 -0.38
C GLN A 73 -11.92 16.41 0.37
N TYR A 74 -11.70 17.55 -0.27
CA TYR A 74 -11.88 18.87 0.33
C TYR A 74 -13.26 19.45 0.12
N ARG A 75 -14.13 18.78 -0.65
CA ARG A 75 -15.46 19.26 -1.03
C ARG A 75 -16.59 18.49 -0.38
N ASP A 76 -16.36 17.21 -0.10
CA ASP A 76 -17.40 16.30 0.39
C ASP A 76 -16.82 15.39 1.50
N PRO A 77 -17.38 15.42 2.73
CA PRO A 77 -16.90 14.61 3.84
C PRO A 77 -16.89 13.10 3.57
N ALA A 78 -17.80 12.58 2.73
CA ALA A 78 -17.82 11.18 2.35
C ALA A 78 -16.58 10.81 1.51
N PHE A 79 -16.18 11.70 0.58
CA PHE A 79 -14.94 11.51 -0.18
C PHE A 79 -13.69 11.71 0.68
N ALA A 80 -13.71 12.61 1.66
CA ALA A 80 -12.63 12.75 2.63
C ALA A 80 -12.41 11.45 3.41
N THR A 81 -13.49 10.81 3.87
CA THR A 81 -13.42 9.51 4.55
C THR A 81 -12.85 8.42 3.64
N LEU A 82 -13.31 8.33 2.40
CA LEU A 82 -12.80 7.35 1.43
C LEU A 82 -11.33 7.61 1.08
N TYR A 83 -10.93 8.88 0.93
CA TYR A 83 -9.54 9.23 0.71
C TYR A 83 -8.64 8.74 1.86
N GLN A 84 -9.05 8.97 3.10
CA GLN A 84 -8.31 8.46 4.26
C GLN A 84 -8.20 6.93 4.24
N ASN A 85 -9.30 6.25 3.97
CA ASN A 85 -9.34 4.79 3.99
C ASN A 85 -8.49 4.14 2.90
N TYR A 86 -8.48 4.69 1.69
CA TYR A 86 -7.81 4.10 0.54
C TYR A 86 -6.40 4.61 0.29
N LEU A 87 -6.10 5.87 0.64
CA LEU A 87 -4.88 6.55 0.19
C LEU A 87 -4.01 7.12 1.30
N ALA A 88 -4.54 7.33 2.51
CA ALA A 88 -3.81 8.00 3.57
C ALA A 88 -3.70 7.13 4.83
N SER A 89 -4.52 7.41 5.85
CA SER A 89 -4.41 6.73 7.15
C SER A 89 -4.71 5.22 7.09
N GLY A 90 -5.58 4.78 6.20
CA GLY A 90 -5.91 3.36 6.01
C GLY A 90 -4.70 2.51 5.63
N PRO A 91 -3.99 2.79 4.52
CA PRO A 91 -2.76 2.10 4.16
C PRO A 91 -1.68 2.15 5.24
N VAL A 92 -1.50 3.28 5.92
CA VAL A 92 -0.52 3.41 7.01
C VAL A 92 -0.90 2.50 8.19
N ALA A 93 -2.16 2.49 8.61
CA ALA A 93 -2.63 1.63 9.68
C ALA A 93 -2.48 0.14 9.34
N TYR A 94 -2.82 -0.25 8.11
CA TYR A 94 -2.64 -1.61 7.61
C TYR A 94 -1.17 -2.06 7.63
N MET A 95 -0.26 -1.21 7.16
CA MET A 95 1.18 -1.49 7.19
C MET A 95 1.72 -1.53 8.63
N ALA A 96 1.25 -0.65 9.52
CA ALA A 96 1.65 -0.66 10.92
C ALA A 96 1.24 -1.97 11.61
N GLU A 97 0.07 -2.54 11.28
CA GLU A 97 -0.35 -3.84 11.80
C GLU A 97 0.62 -4.96 11.39
N ILE A 98 1.06 -4.96 10.14
CA ILE A 98 2.08 -5.91 9.65
C ILE A 98 3.41 -5.70 10.40
N PHE A 99 3.90 -4.47 10.48
CA PHE A 99 5.19 -4.18 11.12
C PHE A 99 5.18 -4.39 12.63
N ARG A 100 4.01 -4.40 13.29
CA ARG A 100 3.89 -4.71 14.72
C ARG A 100 4.40 -6.10 15.07
N THR A 101 4.36 -7.04 14.15
CA THR A 101 4.95 -8.39 14.32
C THR A 101 6.47 -8.40 14.22
N MET A 102 7.08 -7.29 13.79
CA MET A 102 8.51 -7.18 13.49
C MET A 102 9.24 -6.15 14.37
N THR A 103 8.53 -5.50 15.30
CA THR A 103 9.07 -4.45 16.17
C THR A 103 8.58 -4.60 17.60
N ASP A 104 9.31 -3.98 18.53
CA ASP A 104 9.03 -4.06 19.97
C ASP A 104 7.98 -3.04 20.44
N SER A 105 7.58 -2.07 19.60
CA SER A 105 6.62 -1.04 19.98
C SER A 105 5.68 -0.63 18.84
N ASN A 106 4.48 -0.18 19.23
CA ASN A 106 3.51 0.38 18.27
C ASN A 106 4.02 1.66 17.58
N GLU A 107 4.83 2.46 18.29
CA GLU A 107 5.42 3.67 17.74
C GLU A 107 6.42 3.34 16.63
N SER A 108 7.29 2.36 16.85
CA SER A 108 8.23 1.86 15.83
C SER A 108 7.51 1.27 14.62
N ALA A 109 6.44 0.51 14.83
CA ALA A 109 5.63 -0.05 13.75
C ALA A 109 4.97 1.05 12.90
N MET A 110 4.44 2.10 13.52
CA MET A 110 3.85 3.25 12.84
C MET A 110 4.91 4.01 12.04
N GLN A 111 6.11 4.21 12.62
CA GLN A 111 7.21 4.88 11.92
C GLN A 111 7.65 4.09 10.68
N LEU A 112 7.79 2.78 10.78
CA LEU A 112 8.09 1.91 9.62
C LEU A 112 7.01 1.97 8.55
N ALA A 113 5.74 2.01 8.95
CA ALA A 113 4.62 2.15 8.01
C ALA A 113 4.68 3.47 7.23
N LEU A 114 4.97 4.58 7.91
CA LEU A 114 5.16 5.89 7.28
C LEU A 114 6.37 5.91 6.34
N GLU A 115 7.49 5.33 6.76
CA GLU A 115 8.71 5.23 5.94
C GLU A 115 8.51 4.37 4.69
N PHE A 116 7.74 3.30 4.79
CA PHE A 116 7.44 2.43 3.67
C PHE A 116 6.45 3.08 2.69
N TYR A 117 5.32 3.56 3.20
CA TYR A 117 4.21 4.02 2.37
C TYR A 117 4.36 5.47 1.90
N GLY A 118 4.99 6.35 2.67
CA GLY A 118 5.13 7.76 2.34
C GLY A 118 5.71 8.02 0.94
N PRO A 119 6.85 7.41 0.57
CA PRO A 119 7.39 7.52 -0.78
C PRO A 119 6.46 6.95 -1.87
N ILE A 120 5.77 5.84 -1.60
CA ILE A 120 4.79 5.25 -2.53
C ILE A 120 3.67 6.25 -2.81
N TYR A 121 3.14 6.88 -1.77
CA TYR A 121 2.11 7.91 -1.88
C TYR A 121 2.60 9.11 -2.71
N LEU A 122 3.81 9.60 -2.47
CA LEU A 122 4.41 10.68 -3.24
C LEU A 122 4.56 10.31 -4.72
N LEU A 123 4.98 9.07 -4.99
CA LEU A 123 5.20 8.59 -6.35
C LEU A 123 3.92 8.54 -7.19
N TYR A 124 2.72 8.43 -6.60
CA TYR A 124 1.47 8.59 -7.35
C TYR A 124 1.37 9.95 -8.03
N SER A 125 1.72 11.02 -7.32
CA SER A 125 1.67 12.39 -7.87
C SER A 125 2.76 12.59 -8.93
N ILE A 126 3.96 12.08 -8.69
CA ILE A 126 5.06 12.15 -9.67
C ILE A 126 4.70 11.37 -10.93
N TYR A 127 4.13 10.17 -10.79
CA TYR A 127 3.67 9.35 -11.90
C TYR A 127 2.64 10.09 -12.77
N ASP A 128 1.66 10.74 -12.15
CA ASP A 128 0.64 11.49 -12.89
C ASP A 128 1.23 12.69 -13.65
N GLY A 129 2.29 13.31 -13.13
CA GLY A 129 2.89 14.53 -13.70
C GLY A 129 4.04 14.32 -14.69
N THR A 130 4.52 13.10 -14.90
CA THR A 130 5.66 12.83 -15.80
C THR A 130 5.24 12.10 -17.08
N GLU A 131 6.00 12.28 -18.16
CA GLU A 131 5.91 11.47 -19.38
C GLU A 131 6.65 10.13 -19.20
N ASP A 132 7.76 10.11 -18.46
CA ASP A 132 8.55 8.91 -18.21
C ASP A 132 7.99 8.11 -17.03
N LYS A 133 6.94 7.35 -17.30
CA LYS A 133 6.25 6.49 -16.32
C LYS A 133 7.16 5.38 -15.78
N GLU A 134 8.00 4.82 -16.64
CA GLU A 134 8.87 3.71 -16.27
C GLU A 134 9.97 4.14 -15.29
N ALA A 135 10.49 5.36 -15.41
CA ALA A 135 11.42 5.90 -14.42
C ALA A 135 10.80 5.96 -13.00
N VAL A 136 9.50 6.26 -12.89
CA VAL A 136 8.80 6.25 -11.60
C VAL A 136 8.66 4.83 -11.05
N ILE A 137 8.38 3.85 -11.91
CA ILE A 137 8.34 2.43 -11.50
C ILE A 137 9.72 1.97 -11.01
N GLN A 138 10.80 2.38 -11.65
CA GLN A 138 12.17 2.07 -11.20
C GLN A 138 12.49 2.73 -9.85
N GLN A 139 12.04 3.96 -9.60
CA GLN A 139 12.17 4.63 -8.30
C GLN A 139 11.40 3.87 -7.21
N LEU A 140 10.18 3.41 -7.52
CA LEU A 140 9.39 2.58 -6.62
C LEU A 140 10.12 1.28 -6.27
N GLN A 141 10.62 0.56 -7.25
CA GLN A 141 11.37 -0.68 -7.06
C GLN A 141 12.61 -0.45 -6.19
N THR A 142 13.37 0.60 -6.47
CA THR A 142 14.55 0.98 -5.68
C THR A 142 14.18 1.28 -4.23
N HIS A 143 13.08 2.01 -3.99
CA HIS A 143 12.60 2.29 -2.64
C HIS A 143 12.25 1.00 -1.88
N ILE A 144 11.47 0.11 -2.49
CA ILE A 144 11.06 -1.15 -1.88
C ILE A 144 12.29 -2.01 -1.56
N ASP A 145 13.23 -2.13 -2.49
CA ASP A 145 14.47 -2.91 -2.30
C ASP A 145 15.35 -2.36 -1.18
N CYS A 146 15.47 -1.05 -1.08
CA CYS A 146 16.22 -0.40 -0.01
C CYS A 146 15.55 -0.62 1.34
N PHE A 147 14.23 -0.53 1.40
CA PHE A 147 13.47 -0.77 2.63
C PHE A 147 13.62 -2.22 3.10
N ILE A 148 13.41 -3.19 2.21
CA ILE A 148 13.53 -4.63 2.53
C ILE A 148 14.93 -4.95 3.05
N ARG A 149 15.98 -4.51 2.36
CA ARG A 149 17.38 -4.76 2.78
C ARG A 149 17.67 -4.19 4.17
N ARG A 150 17.16 -2.99 4.48
CA ARG A 150 17.32 -2.38 5.80
C ARG A 150 16.63 -3.21 6.88
N MET A 151 15.41 -3.66 6.64
CA MET A 151 14.67 -4.54 7.57
C MET A 151 15.41 -5.85 7.84
N GLU A 152 15.94 -6.50 6.80
CA GLU A 152 16.73 -7.72 6.94
C GLU A 152 18.02 -7.51 7.74
N GLN A 153 18.69 -6.38 7.59
CA GLN A 153 19.89 -6.02 8.34
C GLN A 153 19.58 -5.85 9.84
N THR A 154 18.53 -5.10 10.16
CA THR A 154 18.09 -4.89 11.54
C THR A 154 17.77 -6.22 12.24
N GLN A 155 17.02 -7.10 11.60
CA GLN A 155 16.68 -8.41 12.16
C GLN A 155 17.92 -9.31 12.40
N ARG A 156 18.94 -9.23 11.53
CA ARG A 156 20.20 -9.96 11.71
C ARG A 156 21.04 -9.44 12.88
N GLU A 157 20.99 -8.15 13.14
CA GLU A 157 21.70 -7.53 14.26
C GLU A 157 21.05 -7.87 15.60
N GLU A 158 19.71 -7.83 15.67
CA GLU A 158 18.94 -8.20 16.85
C GLU A 158 19.07 -9.70 17.18
N GLY A 159 19.12 -10.57 16.18
CA GLY A 159 19.32 -12.01 16.37
C GLY A 159 20.73 -12.42 16.82
N LYS A 160 21.68 -11.48 16.88
CA LYS A 160 23.05 -11.70 17.36
C LYS A 160 23.33 -11.14 18.76
N ALA A 161 22.41 -10.36 19.29
CA ALA A 161 22.49 -9.77 20.64
C ALA A 161 21.82 -10.67 21.67
#